data_f8aac6dd584c50bbe520f67d838b9a5d
#
_entry.id   f8aac6dd584c50bbe520f67d838b9a5d
#
_cell.length_a   1.000
_cell.length_b   1.000
_cell.length_c   1.000
_cell.angle_alpha   90.00
_cell.angle_beta   90.00
_cell.angle_gamma   90.00
#
_symmetry.space_group_name_H-M   'P 1'
#
loop_
_entity.id
_entity.type
_entity.pdbx_description
1 polymer ?
#
loop_
_entity_poly.entity_id
_entity_poly.type
_entity_poly.pdbx_seq_one_letter_code
_entity_poly.pdbx_strand_id
1 'polypeptide(L)'
;ESSGIEFNIYGVHLKASSGNNNAAQRLEEATVLRNYLNDLSEGSYFMVAGDFNIYSNSSSEEPAFDMLTGDASDNDGRLFDPIDRIGHWHNNSSFADVHTQSPRTTNFGGGANGGMDDRFDWLFVSDAILDNASDMRYVEDTYWAVGNDGNHFNDAINDGNNTSVSDEIADALHDASDHLPVYMDVWFDDLVYTDQGVVITEIMVNPAAVSDSYGEWFEITNTTDTTIDIHGWTIKDGDSDEHQISNDAMAVTIAPSDYFVLASNGDSALNGGLNANYDYDDIFLSNS
;
A
#
# COMPACT_ATOMS: atom_id res chain seq x y z
N GLU A 1 -6.76 -15.20 -10.84
CA GLU A 1 -7.69 -14.08 -10.67
C GLU A 1 -7.75 -13.73 -9.20
N SER A 2 -7.46 -12.47 -8.89
CA SER A 2 -7.51 -11.97 -7.53
C SER A 2 -8.93 -12.14 -6.96
N SER A 3 -9.05 -12.22 -5.68
CA SER A 3 -10.29 -12.23 -4.89
C SER A 3 -11.36 -11.24 -5.26
N GLY A 4 -11.07 -10.35 -6.18
CA GLY A 4 -11.98 -9.32 -6.61
C GLY A 4 -12.09 -8.10 -5.70
N ILE A 5 -11.27 -7.96 -4.65
CA ILE A 5 -11.18 -6.68 -3.94
C ILE A 5 -10.32 -5.74 -4.78
N GLU A 6 -10.97 -4.79 -5.43
CA GLU A 6 -10.31 -3.70 -6.14
C GLU A 6 -10.18 -2.51 -5.20
N PHE A 7 -8.98 -1.97 -5.07
CA PHE A 7 -8.76 -0.74 -4.33
C PHE A 7 -7.81 0.19 -5.09
N ASN A 8 -7.93 1.49 -4.86
CA ASN A 8 -7.16 2.50 -5.53
C ASN A 8 -6.34 3.32 -4.55
N ILE A 9 -5.09 3.66 -4.92
CA ILE A 9 -4.26 4.58 -4.17
C ILE A 9 -3.94 5.79 -5.08
N TYR A 10 -4.27 6.98 -4.60
CA TYR A 10 -3.99 8.24 -5.27
C TYR A 10 -2.89 8.99 -4.53
N GLY A 11 -1.82 9.36 -5.25
CA GLY A 11 -0.75 10.19 -4.72
C GLY A 11 -0.99 11.66 -5.00
N VAL A 12 -0.83 12.54 -4.01
CA VAL A 12 -0.98 13.98 -4.16
C VAL A 12 0.23 14.74 -3.59
N HIS A 13 0.47 15.93 -4.14
CA HIS A 13 1.31 16.95 -3.54
C HIS A 13 0.68 18.30 -3.86
N LEU A 14 -0.09 18.84 -2.92
CA LEU A 14 -0.83 20.06 -3.11
C LEU A 14 0.09 21.28 -2.98
N LYS A 15 -0.44 22.45 -3.37
CA LYS A 15 0.30 23.69 -3.39
C LYS A 15 0.96 24.02 -2.05
N ALA A 16 2.29 24.07 -2.05
CA ALA A 16 3.10 24.44 -0.89
C ALA A 16 2.94 25.90 -0.46
N SER A 17 3.35 26.17 0.75
CA SER A 17 3.43 27.49 1.41
C SER A 17 2.10 28.03 1.91
N SER A 18 2.19 28.79 3.00
CA SER A 18 1.06 29.49 3.62
C SER A 18 0.56 30.67 2.82
N GLY A 19 -0.56 31.24 3.22
CA GLY A 19 -1.15 32.47 2.69
C GLY A 19 -2.32 32.22 1.73
N ASN A 20 -3.21 33.21 1.66
CA ASN A 20 -4.52 33.09 1.02
C ASN A 20 -4.48 32.64 -0.45
N ASN A 21 -3.49 33.09 -1.21
CA ASN A 21 -3.37 32.69 -2.64
C ASN A 21 -3.01 31.21 -2.77
N ASN A 22 -2.15 30.69 -1.90
CA ASN A 22 -1.76 29.30 -1.91
C ASN A 22 -2.89 28.41 -1.37
N ALA A 23 -3.60 28.85 -0.33
CA ALA A 23 -4.79 28.18 0.18
C ALA A 23 -5.92 28.12 -0.88
N ALA A 24 -6.10 29.19 -1.67
CA ALA A 24 -7.06 29.19 -2.79
C ALA A 24 -6.66 28.20 -3.88
N GLN A 25 -5.37 28.09 -4.19
CA GLN A 25 -4.88 27.10 -5.15
C GLN A 25 -5.08 25.67 -4.62
N ARG A 26 -4.79 25.39 -3.34
CA ARG A 26 -5.08 24.08 -2.72
C ARG A 26 -6.56 23.74 -2.81
N LEU A 27 -7.45 24.74 -2.62
CA LEU A 27 -8.88 24.51 -2.78
C LEU A 27 -9.27 24.09 -4.21
N GLU A 28 -8.66 24.71 -5.24
CA GLU A 28 -8.90 24.31 -6.63
C GLU A 28 -8.43 22.87 -6.88
N GLU A 29 -7.23 22.51 -6.41
CA GLU A 29 -6.66 21.18 -6.50
C GLU A 29 -7.51 20.14 -5.74
N ALA A 30 -7.92 20.46 -4.51
CA ALA A 30 -8.81 19.62 -3.69
C ALA A 30 -10.19 19.42 -4.33
N THR A 31 -10.72 20.46 -5.00
CA THR A 31 -12.00 20.36 -5.70
C THR A 31 -11.93 19.39 -6.87
N VAL A 32 -10.84 19.44 -7.65
CA VAL A 32 -10.61 18.48 -8.75
C VAL A 32 -10.54 17.06 -8.21
N LEU A 33 -9.74 16.84 -7.15
CA LEU A 33 -9.61 15.53 -6.53
C LEU A 33 -10.96 15.02 -6.00
N ARG A 34 -11.69 15.83 -5.21
CA ARG A 34 -12.98 15.44 -4.63
C ARG A 34 -14.00 15.06 -5.70
N ASN A 35 -14.09 15.85 -6.80
CA ASN A 35 -14.99 15.55 -7.90
C ASN A 35 -14.62 14.24 -8.60
N TYR A 36 -13.33 13.99 -8.81
CA TYR A 36 -12.86 12.72 -9.38
C TYR A 36 -13.21 11.53 -8.49
N LEU A 37 -13.03 11.65 -7.18
CA LEU A 37 -13.37 10.59 -6.22
C LEU A 37 -14.89 10.37 -6.11
N ASN A 38 -15.70 11.42 -6.23
CA ASN A 38 -17.16 11.31 -6.26
C ASN A 38 -17.69 10.58 -7.53
N ASP A 39 -16.90 10.52 -8.60
CA ASP A 39 -17.25 9.74 -9.80
C ASP A 39 -16.98 8.22 -9.62
N LEU A 40 -16.35 7.80 -8.51
CA LEU A 40 -16.21 6.38 -8.16
C LEU A 40 -17.55 5.80 -7.72
N SER A 41 -17.66 4.48 -7.78
CA SER A 41 -18.87 3.80 -7.28
C SER A 41 -18.99 3.93 -5.77
N GLU A 42 -20.22 4.09 -5.26
CA GLU A 42 -20.51 4.05 -3.83
C GLU A 42 -19.88 2.80 -3.16
N GLY A 43 -19.22 3.00 -2.03
CA GLY A 43 -18.53 1.93 -1.30
C GLY A 43 -17.18 1.50 -1.88
N SER A 44 -16.62 2.26 -2.83
CA SER A 44 -15.27 1.99 -3.36
C SER A 44 -14.19 2.09 -2.29
N TYR A 45 -13.25 1.15 -2.31
CA TYR A 45 -12.04 1.22 -1.49
C TYR A 45 -11.01 2.11 -2.16
N PHE A 46 -10.68 3.21 -1.53
CA PHE A 46 -9.58 4.06 -1.99
C PHE A 46 -8.86 4.75 -0.84
N MET A 47 -7.58 5.06 -1.09
CA MET A 47 -6.73 5.85 -0.22
C MET A 47 -6.16 7.03 -1.00
N VAL A 48 -5.98 8.17 -0.33
CA VAL A 48 -5.26 9.31 -0.87
C VAL A 48 -4.09 9.61 0.04
N ALA A 49 -2.88 9.52 -0.50
CA ALA A 49 -1.63 9.65 0.23
C ALA A 49 -0.78 10.80 -0.30
N GLY A 50 -0.07 11.49 0.56
CA GLY A 50 0.92 12.48 0.13
C GLY A 50 1.00 13.71 1.01
N ASP A 51 1.70 14.70 0.48
CA ASP A 51 1.85 16.01 1.10
C ASP A 51 0.71 16.94 0.67
N PHE A 52 -0.20 17.20 1.59
CA PHE A 52 -1.35 18.08 1.35
C PHE A 52 -1.05 19.55 1.58
N ASN A 53 0.05 19.90 2.27
CA ASN A 53 0.43 21.27 2.59
C ASN A 53 -0.69 22.10 3.27
N ILE A 54 -1.63 21.45 3.95
CA ILE A 54 -2.76 22.07 4.65
C ILE A 54 -2.37 22.30 6.11
N TYR A 55 -2.56 23.53 6.60
CA TYR A 55 -2.07 23.97 7.92
C TYR A 55 -3.07 23.74 9.05
N SER A 56 -4.36 23.61 8.74
CA SER A 56 -5.41 23.41 9.74
C SER A 56 -6.71 22.92 9.10
N ASN A 57 -7.70 22.58 9.95
CA ASN A 57 -9.07 22.29 9.51
C ASN A 57 -9.96 23.54 9.44
N SER A 58 -9.41 24.75 9.50
CA SER A 58 -10.18 25.99 9.44
C SER A 58 -10.73 26.24 8.04
N SER A 59 -12.03 26.16 7.85
CA SER A 59 -12.68 26.40 6.55
C SER A 59 -12.46 27.82 6.00
N SER A 60 -12.10 28.79 6.84
CA SER A 60 -11.79 30.15 6.42
C SER A 60 -10.32 30.37 6.05
N GLU A 61 -9.40 29.58 6.58
CA GLU A 61 -7.95 29.69 6.34
C GLU A 61 -7.47 28.62 5.37
N GLU A 62 -7.99 27.39 5.49
CA GLU A 62 -7.64 26.22 4.70
C GLU A 62 -8.90 25.50 4.18
N PRO A 63 -9.66 26.13 3.28
CA PRO A 63 -10.91 25.56 2.79
C PRO A 63 -10.73 24.24 2.01
N ALA A 64 -9.52 23.92 1.58
CA ALA A 64 -9.20 22.65 0.94
C ALA A 64 -9.45 21.45 1.84
N PHE A 65 -9.19 21.58 3.15
CA PHE A 65 -9.45 20.51 4.11
C PHE A 65 -10.94 20.16 4.19
N ASP A 66 -11.78 21.19 4.32
CA ASP A 66 -13.24 21.03 4.35
C ASP A 66 -13.78 20.51 3.01
N MET A 67 -13.20 20.93 1.88
CA MET A 67 -13.54 20.39 0.56
C MET A 67 -13.29 18.88 0.47
N LEU A 68 -12.21 18.38 1.04
CA LEU A 68 -11.84 16.95 0.98
C LEU A 68 -12.62 16.10 1.99
N THR A 69 -12.80 16.62 3.22
CA THR A 69 -13.31 15.83 4.36
C THR A 69 -14.73 16.22 4.80
N GLY A 70 -15.22 17.35 4.31
CA GLY A 70 -16.53 17.88 4.69
C GLY A 70 -17.70 17.09 4.09
N ASP A 71 -18.85 17.17 4.76
CA ASP A 71 -20.10 16.60 4.31
C ASP A 71 -20.70 17.42 3.15
N ALA A 72 -21.20 16.74 2.12
CA ALA A 72 -21.76 17.33 0.91
C ALA A 72 -22.99 16.56 0.44
N SER A 73 -23.59 16.99 -0.67
CA SER A 73 -24.71 16.25 -1.30
C SER A 73 -24.30 14.93 -1.92
N ASP A 74 -23.02 14.80 -2.22
CA ASP A 74 -22.36 13.60 -2.74
C ASP A 74 -21.12 13.37 -1.85
N ASN A 75 -21.08 12.22 -1.20
CA ASN A 75 -20.02 11.85 -0.27
C ASN A 75 -19.23 10.61 -0.71
N ASP A 76 -19.43 10.10 -1.92
CA ASP A 76 -18.75 8.90 -2.41
C ASP A 76 -17.22 9.11 -2.43
N GLY A 77 -16.76 10.34 -2.72
CA GLY A 77 -15.35 10.73 -2.70
C GLY A 77 -14.87 11.42 -1.42
N ARG A 78 -15.65 11.39 -0.34
CA ARG A 78 -15.25 12.00 0.93
C ARG A 78 -14.05 11.28 1.54
N LEU A 79 -13.08 12.06 2.04
CA LEU A 79 -11.89 11.56 2.71
C LEU A 79 -12.05 11.59 4.23
N PHE A 80 -11.50 10.57 4.87
CA PHE A 80 -11.50 10.42 6.32
C PHE A 80 -10.07 10.26 6.86
N ASP A 81 -9.77 10.96 7.96
CA ASP A 81 -8.57 10.69 8.74
C ASP A 81 -8.80 9.45 9.61
N PRO A 82 -8.09 8.32 9.40
CA PRO A 82 -8.38 7.08 10.12
C PRO A 82 -8.16 7.15 11.63
N ILE A 83 -7.45 8.17 12.12
CA ILE A 83 -7.21 8.38 13.56
C ILE A 83 -8.01 9.56 14.15
N ASP A 84 -8.85 10.22 13.34
CA ASP A 84 -9.67 11.39 13.73
C ASP A 84 -8.87 12.44 14.53
N ARG A 85 -7.63 12.70 14.10
CA ARG A 85 -6.73 13.65 14.77
C ARG A 85 -6.76 15.01 14.09
N ILE A 86 -7.97 15.60 14.04
CA ILE A 86 -8.31 16.81 13.27
C ILE A 86 -8.30 18.04 14.18
N GLY A 87 -7.79 19.18 13.69
CA GLY A 87 -7.78 20.45 14.40
C GLY A 87 -6.80 21.47 13.81
N HIS A 88 -6.31 22.38 14.64
CA HIS A 88 -5.24 23.32 14.29
C HIS A 88 -3.90 22.70 14.69
N TRP A 89 -3.29 21.93 13.77
CA TRP A 89 -2.03 21.23 14.02
C TRP A 89 -0.79 22.06 13.78
N HIS A 90 -0.85 23.08 12.91
CA HIS A 90 0.28 23.96 12.64
C HIS A 90 0.79 24.65 13.90
N ASN A 91 2.07 24.48 14.20
CA ASN A 91 2.78 25.03 15.34
C ASN A 91 2.00 24.85 16.67
N ASN A 92 1.44 23.66 16.88
CA ASN A 92 0.63 23.34 18.03
C ASN A 92 1.09 22.05 18.71
N SER A 93 1.71 22.19 19.88
CA SER A 93 2.24 21.07 20.66
C SER A 93 1.19 20.02 21.06
N SER A 94 -0.11 20.39 21.05
CA SER A 94 -1.18 19.40 21.30
C SER A 94 -1.34 18.39 20.18
N PHE A 95 -0.73 18.61 19.02
CA PHE A 95 -0.70 17.72 17.86
C PHE A 95 0.71 17.19 17.56
N ALA A 96 1.66 17.36 18.50
CA ALA A 96 3.04 16.92 18.30
C ALA A 96 3.17 15.44 17.92
N ASP A 97 2.24 14.60 18.39
CA ASP A 97 2.16 13.17 18.12
C ASP A 97 1.86 12.80 16.66
N VAL A 98 1.39 13.75 15.85
CA VAL A 98 1.04 13.52 14.44
C VAL A 98 1.78 14.42 13.46
N HIS A 99 2.71 15.24 13.91
CA HIS A 99 3.51 16.07 13.01
C HIS A 99 4.40 15.20 12.11
N THR A 100 4.57 15.65 10.86
CA THR A 100 5.37 14.96 9.84
C THR A 100 6.46 15.85 9.24
N GLN A 101 6.42 17.17 9.44
CA GLN A 101 7.40 18.16 8.96
C GLN A 101 7.75 19.16 10.08
N SER A 102 8.99 19.63 10.20
CA SER A 102 10.20 19.13 9.57
C SER A 102 11.04 18.39 10.59
N PRO A 103 11.62 17.21 10.27
CA PRO A 103 12.55 16.52 11.16
C PRO A 103 13.87 17.30 11.39
N ARG A 104 13.98 18.51 10.85
CA ARG A 104 15.18 19.37 10.87
C ARG A 104 14.88 20.75 11.42
N THR A 105 15.75 21.26 12.28
CA THR A 105 15.72 22.67 12.73
C THR A 105 16.57 23.61 11.89
N THR A 106 17.52 23.07 11.11
CA THR A 106 18.44 23.84 10.27
C THR A 106 18.45 23.31 8.84
N ASN A 107 18.91 24.14 7.91
CA ASN A 107 18.98 23.73 6.51
C ASN A 107 19.97 22.56 6.33
N PHE A 108 19.51 21.47 5.77
CA PHE A 108 20.29 20.29 5.43
C PHE A 108 19.96 19.83 3.99
N GLY A 109 20.78 20.23 3.03
CA GLY A 109 20.61 19.84 1.62
C GLY A 109 19.45 20.49 0.88
N GLY A 110 18.69 21.39 1.52
CA GLY A 110 17.47 22.01 1.02
C GLY A 110 16.21 21.49 1.74
N GLY A 111 15.04 21.94 1.26
CA GLY A 111 13.77 21.58 1.89
C GLY A 111 13.38 22.45 3.09
N ALA A 112 12.33 22.04 3.81
CA ALA A 112 11.85 22.74 4.99
C ALA A 112 12.78 22.53 6.19
N ASN A 113 12.74 23.47 7.11
CA ASN A 113 13.38 23.40 8.41
C ASN A 113 12.56 24.22 9.40
N GLY A 114 12.80 24.08 10.71
CA GLY A 114 12.02 24.77 11.74
C GLY A 114 11.65 23.84 12.89
N GLY A 115 11.84 22.55 12.69
CA GLY A 115 11.48 21.51 13.64
C GLY A 115 10.10 20.91 13.33
N MET A 116 9.74 19.93 14.12
CA MET A 116 8.48 19.17 13.99
C MET A 116 7.29 20.00 14.48
N ASP A 117 6.57 20.65 13.56
CA ASP A 117 5.45 21.53 13.91
C ASP A 117 4.24 21.48 12.96
N ASP A 118 4.32 20.68 11.88
CA ASP A 118 3.27 20.52 10.89
C ASP A 118 2.90 19.07 10.58
N ARG A 119 1.62 18.81 10.36
CA ARG A 119 1.09 17.56 9.82
C ARG A 119 0.68 17.79 8.37
N PHE A 120 1.60 17.60 7.43
CA PHE A 120 1.35 17.81 6.01
C PHE A 120 1.14 16.51 5.23
N ASP A 121 1.71 15.42 5.73
CA ASP A 121 1.64 14.12 5.10
C ASP A 121 0.53 13.28 5.72
N TRP A 122 -0.38 12.82 4.87
CA TRP A 122 -1.58 12.12 5.28
C TRP A 122 -1.77 10.85 4.47
N LEU A 123 -2.38 9.86 5.12
CA LEU A 123 -3.03 8.71 4.50
C LEU A 123 -4.52 8.81 4.79
N PHE A 124 -5.26 9.47 3.93
CA PHE A 124 -6.71 9.50 3.99
C PHE A 124 -7.31 8.25 3.38
N VAL A 125 -8.47 7.86 3.87
CA VAL A 125 -9.19 6.67 3.41
C VAL A 125 -10.64 7.01 3.04
N SER A 126 -11.28 6.15 2.23
CA SER A 126 -12.73 6.15 2.04
C SER A 126 -13.44 5.64 3.31
N ASP A 127 -14.72 5.93 3.47
CA ASP A 127 -15.54 5.42 4.58
C ASP A 127 -15.63 3.89 4.56
N ALA A 128 -15.63 3.27 3.39
CA ALA A 128 -15.63 1.82 3.24
C ALA A 128 -14.42 1.15 3.92
N ILE A 129 -13.25 1.83 3.98
CA ILE A 129 -12.06 1.32 4.68
C ILE A 129 -12.16 1.49 6.21
N LEU A 130 -12.99 2.42 6.69
CA LEU A 130 -13.26 2.61 8.12
C LEU A 130 -14.35 1.69 8.66
N ASP A 131 -15.16 1.08 7.78
CA ASP A 131 -16.16 0.11 8.21
C ASP A 131 -15.52 -1.22 8.60
N ASN A 132 -15.56 -1.55 9.87
CA ASN A 132 -15.01 -2.80 10.41
C ASN A 132 -15.69 -4.08 9.88
N ALA A 133 -16.80 -3.94 9.16
CA ALA A 133 -17.49 -5.05 8.50
C ALA A 133 -17.09 -5.22 7.03
N SER A 134 -16.27 -4.29 6.49
CA SER A 134 -15.81 -4.32 5.10
C SER A 134 -14.69 -5.33 4.87
N ASP A 135 -14.63 -5.86 3.65
CA ASP A 135 -13.60 -6.84 3.23
C ASP A 135 -12.18 -6.25 3.23
N MET A 136 -12.06 -4.92 3.09
CA MET A 136 -10.82 -4.17 3.27
C MET A 136 -11.04 -3.09 4.32
N ARG A 137 -10.25 -3.08 5.40
CA ARG A 137 -10.44 -2.12 6.51
C ARG A 137 -9.14 -1.68 7.15
N TYR A 138 -9.16 -0.47 7.68
CA TYR A 138 -8.07 0.07 8.49
C TYR A 138 -7.87 -0.77 9.76
N VAL A 139 -6.61 -1.02 10.13
CA VAL A 139 -6.28 -1.67 11.41
C VAL A 139 -6.07 -0.58 12.45
N GLU A 140 -6.92 -0.54 13.47
CA GLU A 140 -6.85 0.46 14.53
C GLU A 140 -5.46 0.49 15.20
N ASP A 141 -5.03 1.68 15.63
CA ASP A 141 -3.76 1.93 16.31
C ASP A 141 -2.48 1.64 15.49
N THR A 142 -2.57 1.51 14.16
CA THR A 142 -1.41 1.28 13.30
C THR A 142 -0.94 2.50 12.52
N TYR A 143 -1.70 3.61 12.53
CA TYR A 143 -1.31 4.84 11.84
C TYR A 143 -0.18 5.54 12.57
N TRP A 144 0.93 5.79 11.89
CA TRP A 144 2.11 6.37 12.52
C TRP A 144 2.98 7.18 11.56
N ALA A 145 3.44 8.37 12.01
CA ALA A 145 4.55 9.09 11.40
C ALA A 145 5.86 8.50 11.94
N VAL A 146 6.63 7.82 11.09
CA VAL A 146 7.82 7.06 11.49
C VAL A 146 8.84 7.95 12.18
N GLY A 147 9.21 7.59 13.40
CA GLY A 147 10.16 8.34 14.20
C GLY A 147 9.55 9.44 15.07
N ASN A 148 8.30 9.83 14.81
CA ASN A 148 7.63 10.81 15.69
C ASN A 148 7.24 10.16 17.02
N ASP A 149 7.78 10.63 18.12
CA ASP A 149 7.46 10.20 19.49
C ASP A 149 6.66 11.25 20.28
N GLY A 150 6.24 12.34 19.63
CA GLY A 150 5.51 13.44 20.25
C GLY A 150 6.34 14.38 21.12
N ASN A 151 7.65 14.15 21.27
CA ASN A 151 8.51 14.92 22.17
C ASN A 151 9.37 15.99 21.46
N HIS A 152 9.42 15.97 20.12
CA HIS A 152 10.30 16.85 19.32
C HIS A 152 9.54 18.06 18.72
N PHE A 153 8.56 18.60 19.46
CA PHE A 153 7.83 19.78 18.99
C PHE A 153 8.76 20.98 18.79
N ASN A 154 8.83 21.53 17.59
CA ASN A 154 9.76 22.59 17.16
C ASN A 154 11.25 22.21 17.28
N ASP A 155 11.57 20.93 17.43
CA ASP A 155 12.92 20.42 17.52
C ASP A 155 13.23 19.44 16.36
N ALA A 156 14.50 19.13 16.15
CA ALA A 156 14.88 18.10 15.19
C ALA A 156 14.54 16.70 15.74
N ILE A 157 14.17 15.78 14.83
CA ILE A 157 13.76 14.42 15.22
C ILE A 157 14.85 13.63 15.95
N ASN A 158 16.11 14.00 15.76
CA ASN A 158 17.29 13.41 16.39
C ASN A 158 17.90 14.28 17.51
N ASP A 159 17.22 15.31 17.98
CA ASP A 159 17.70 16.12 19.11
C ASP A 159 17.35 15.44 20.44
N GLY A 160 18.37 15.06 21.18
CA GLY A 160 18.20 14.33 22.44
C GLY A 160 17.86 12.85 22.25
N ASN A 161 16.95 12.31 23.05
CA ASN A 161 16.56 10.89 23.01
C ASN A 161 15.20 10.72 22.32
N ASN A 162 15.19 10.04 21.20
CA ASN A 162 13.96 9.62 20.54
C ASN A 162 13.47 8.31 21.16
N THR A 163 12.21 8.23 21.56
CA THR A 163 11.64 7.06 22.24
C THR A 163 10.92 6.10 21.32
N SER A 164 10.67 6.48 20.04
CA SER A 164 9.97 5.65 19.08
C SER A 164 10.90 4.86 18.15
N VAL A 165 12.11 5.38 17.90
CA VAL A 165 13.12 4.73 17.05
C VAL A 165 14.49 4.84 17.68
N SER A 166 15.48 4.08 17.19
CA SER A 166 16.87 4.20 17.62
C SER A 166 17.52 5.50 17.13
N ASP A 167 18.57 5.96 17.78
CA ASP A 167 19.33 7.15 17.37
C ASP A 167 19.79 7.07 15.92
N GLU A 168 20.24 5.89 15.46
CA GLU A 168 20.66 5.66 14.07
C GLU A 168 19.49 5.89 13.08
N ILE A 169 18.28 5.46 13.43
CA ILE A 169 17.09 5.67 12.60
C ILE A 169 16.66 7.14 12.66
N ALA A 170 16.71 7.79 13.81
CA ALA A 170 16.40 9.21 13.94
C ALA A 170 17.36 10.08 13.11
N ASP A 171 18.64 9.77 13.11
CA ASP A 171 19.65 10.41 12.27
C ASP A 171 19.36 10.17 10.77
N ALA A 172 19.01 8.95 10.39
CA ALA A 172 18.66 8.62 9.01
C ALA A 172 17.40 9.37 8.53
N LEU A 173 16.37 9.49 9.37
CA LEU A 173 15.16 10.26 9.08
C LEU A 173 15.48 11.75 8.91
N HIS A 174 16.28 12.33 9.81
CA HIS A 174 16.76 13.70 9.69
C HIS A 174 17.51 13.94 8.37
N ASP A 175 18.37 13.01 7.95
CA ASP A 175 19.24 13.18 6.78
C ASP A 175 18.52 12.87 5.45
N ALA A 176 17.54 11.98 5.45
CA ALA A 176 16.89 11.50 4.24
C ALA A 176 15.90 12.50 3.62
N SER A 177 15.06 13.14 4.43
CA SER A 177 14.00 14.02 3.94
C SER A 177 13.68 15.12 4.96
N ASP A 178 13.04 16.19 4.51
CA ASP A 178 12.41 17.20 5.37
C ASP A 178 10.97 16.83 5.77
N HIS A 179 10.52 15.62 5.41
CA HIS A 179 9.27 15.00 5.84
C HIS A 179 9.52 13.62 6.42
N LEU A 180 8.70 13.20 7.38
CA LEU A 180 8.68 11.84 7.89
C LEU A 180 7.77 10.95 7.04
N PRO A 181 8.14 9.67 6.83
CA PRO A 181 7.24 8.70 6.24
C PRO A 181 6.03 8.46 7.14
N VAL A 182 4.84 8.28 6.53
CA VAL A 182 3.62 7.88 7.24
C VAL A 182 3.19 6.52 6.75
N TYR A 183 2.80 5.63 7.67
CA TYR A 183 2.23 4.34 7.32
C TYR A 183 1.01 4.01 8.17
N MET A 184 0.24 3.06 7.70
CA MET A 184 -0.83 2.37 8.44
C MET A 184 -0.97 0.95 7.91
N ASP A 185 -1.52 0.07 8.71
CA ASP A 185 -1.88 -1.28 8.27
C ASP A 185 -3.34 -1.30 7.77
N VAL A 186 -3.56 -2.09 6.73
CA VAL A 186 -4.88 -2.36 6.18
C VAL A 186 -5.08 -3.87 6.19
N TRP A 187 -6.18 -4.30 6.78
CA TRP A 187 -6.59 -5.69 6.77
C TRP A 187 -7.41 -5.98 5.52
N PHE A 188 -7.13 -7.08 4.88
CA PHE A 188 -8.01 -7.68 3.89
C PHE A 188 -8.62 -8.92 4.52
N ASP A 189 -9.95 -9.03 4.50
CA ASP A 189 -10.55 -10.29 4.90
C ASP A 189 -10.01 -11.41 4.03
N ASP A 190 -9.75 -12.53 4.67
CA ASP A 190 -9.27 -13.71 3.96
C ASP A 190 -10.16 -13.87 2.74
N LEU A 191 -9.54 -13.77 1.59
CA LEU A 191 -10.18 -14.15 0.37
C LEU A 191 -10.72 -15.55 0.65
N VAL A 192 -12.02 -15.63 0.92
CA VAL A 192 -12.65 -16.92 0.86
C VAL A 192 -12.43 -17.32 -0.59
N TYR A 193 -11.30 -17.99 -0.84
CA TYR A 193 -11.13 -18.78 -2.04
C TYR A 193 -12.29 -19.77 -2.03
N THR A 194 -13.46 -19.25 -2.39
CA THR A 194 -14.59 -20.10 -2.66
C THR A 194 -14.19 -20.88 -3.89
N ASP A 195 -13.62 -22.06 -3.62
CA ASP A 195 -13.82 -23.20 -4.46
C ASP A 195 -12.73 -23.67 -5.42
N GLN A 196 -11.47 -23.22 -5.32
CA GLN A 196 -10.46 -24.01 -6.02
C GLN A 196 -9.49 -24.71 -5.06
N GLY A 197 -9.39 -24.28 -3.81
CA GLY A 197 -8.59 -24.94 -2.77
C GLY A 197 -7.08 -24.97 -3.03
N VAL A 198 -6.59 -24.21 -4.01
CA VAL A 198 -5.19 -24.16 -4.41
C VAL A 198 -4.70 -22.72 -4.31
N VAL A 199 -3.55 -22.52 -3.65
CA VAL A 199 -2.89 -21.24 -3.46
C VAL A 199 -1.48 -21.29 -4.03
N ILE A 200 -1.06 -20.25 -4.74
CA ILE A 200 0.34 -20.07 -5.14
C ILE A 200 1.13 -19.64 -3.91
N THR A 201 2.15 -20.39 -3.54
CA THR A 201 2.99 -20.15 -2.35
C THR A 201 4.33 -19.53 -2.68
N GLU A 202 4.90 -19.86 -3.84
CA GLU A 202 6.17 -19.30 -4.31
C GLU A 202 6.15 -19.11 -5.82
N ILE A 203 6.88 -18.10 -6.31
CA ILE A 203 7.08 -17.85 -7.75
C ILE A 203 8.54 -17.48 -8.00
N MET A 204 9.18 -18.10 -9.00
CA MET A 204 10.49 -17.77 -9.52
C MET A 204 10.37 -17.37 -11.00
N VAL A 205 10.30 -16.08 -11.26
CA VAL A 205 10.17 -15.53 -12.64
C VAL A 205 11.50 -15.11 -13.26
N ASN A 206 12.58 -14.95 -12.47
CA ASN A 206 13.88 -14.50 -12.96
C ASN A 206 15.02 -15.19 -12.20
N PRO A 207 15.34 -16.45 -12.55
CA PRO A 207 16.36 -17.23 -11.88
C PRO A 207 17.75 -16.71 -12.20
N ALA A 208 18.60 -16.55 -11.18
CA ALA A 208 19.97 -16.04 -11.36
C ALA A 208 20.99 -17.12 -11.77
N ALA A 209 20.69 -18.38 -11.54
CA ALA A 209 21.62 -19.51 -11.72
C ALA A 209 21.51 -20.18 -13.10
N VAL A 210 20.36 -20.09 -13.73
CA VAL A 210 20.06 -20.66 -15.06
C VAL A 210 19.25 -19.61 -15.85
N SER A 211 19.06 -19.83 -17.17
CA SER A 211 18.21 -18.91 -17.95
C SER A 211 16.73 -19.08 -17.60
N ASP A 212 15.94 -18.04 -17.82
CA ASP A 212 14.50 -18.03 -17.59
C ASP A 212 13.81 -19.24 -18.22
N SER A 213 14.16 -19.54 -19.49
CA SER A 213 13.62 -20.68 -20.24
C SER A 213 13.85 -22.07 -19.61
N TYR A 214 14.69 -22.16 -18.59
CA TYR A 214 14.96 -23.41 -17.88
C TYR A 214 14.64 -23.33 -16.39
N GLY A 215 14.58 -22.15 -15.80
CA GLY A 215 14.57 -22.01 -14.36
C GLY A 215 13.35 -21.29 -13.79
N GLU A 216 12.39 -20.91 -14.59
CA GLU A 216 11.12 -20.36 -14.10
C GLU A 216 10.25 -21.47 -13.53
N TRP A 217 9.61 -21.16 -12.40
CA TRP A 217 8.70 -22.09 -11.75
C TRP A 217 7.78 -21.34 -10.77
N PHE A 218 6.71 -21.99 -10.41
CA PHE A 218 5.89 -21.60 -9.26
C PHE A 218 5.42 -22.83 -8.50
N GLU A 219 5.17 -22.62 -7.21
CA GLU A 219 4.68 -23.65 -6.31
C GLU A 219 3.24 -23.32 -5.92
N ILE A 220 2.41 -24.34 -5.90
CA ILE A 220 1.04 -24.27 -5.41
C ILE A 220 0.84 -25.26 -4.27
N THR A 221 -0.08 -24.94 -3.34
CA THR A 221 -0.48 -25.85 -2.28
C THR A 221 -1.99 -26.09 -2.30
N ASN A 222 -2.39 -27.32 -1.99
CA ASN A 222 -3.79 -27.66 -1.77
C ASN A 222 -4.15 -27.32 -0.31
N THR A 223 -4.99 -26.32 -0.12
CA THR A 223 -5.42 -25.87 1.21
C THR A 223 -6.65 -26.58 1.76
N THR A 224 -7.21 -27.56 1.01
CA THR A 224 -8.38 -28.32 1.40
C THR A 224 -8.02 -29.64 2.10
N ASP A 225 -9.03 -30.30 2.62
CA ASP A 225 -8.94 -31.65 3.21
C ASP A 225 -9.20 -32.80 2.21
N THR A 226 -9.36 -32.47 0.92
CA THR A 226 -9.60 -33.41 -0.16
C THR A 226 -8.56 -33.28 -1.27
N THR A 227 -8.29 -34.35 -2.01
CA THR A 227 -7.41 -34.33 -3.17
C THR A 227 -8.04 -33.51 -4.29
N ILE A 228 -7.27 -32.59 -4.86
CA ILE A 228 -7.69 -31.76 -6.00
C ILE A 228 -7.04 -32.29 -7.28
N ASP A 229 -7.84 -32.42 -8.33
CA ASP A 229 -7.36 -32.70 -9.68
C ASP A 229 -7.26 -31.39 -10.46
N ILE A 230 -6.06 -31.00 -10.83
CA ILE A 230 -5.77 -29.80 -11.62
C ILE A 230 -5.63 -30.09 -13.12
N HIS A 231 -5.89 -31.32 -13.56
CA HIS A 231 -5.94 -31.64 -14.98
C HIS A 231 -6.98 -30.78 -15.70
N GLY A 232 -6.56 -30.19 -16.84
CA GLY A 232 -7.41 -29.29 -17.59
C GLY A 232 -7.43 -27.84 -17.12
N TRP A 233 -6.77 -27.52 -15.99
CA TRP A 233 -6.59 -26.14 -15.58
C TRP A 233 -5.64 -25.42 -16.52
N THR A 234 -5.74 -24.10 -16.58
CA THR A 234 -4.90 -23.28 -17.45
C THR A 234 -3.95 -22.45 -16.60
N ILE A 235 -2.65 -22.55 -16.86
CA ILE A 235 -1.65 -21.60 -16.42
C ILE A 235 -1.71 -20.42 -17.37
N LYS A 236 -1.77 -19.20 -16.84
CA LYS A 236 -1.82 -17.99 -17.62
C LYS A 236 -1.13 -16.86 -16.88
N ASP A 237 -0.35 -16.08 -17.59
CA ASP A 237 0.22 -14.83 -17.08
C ASP A 237 -0.56 -13.58 -17.58
N GLY A 238 0.03 -12.39 -17.40
CA GLY A 238 -0.58 -11.13 -17.85
C GLY A 238 -0.60 -10.91 -19.36
N ASP A 239 0.14 -11.71 -20.10
CA ASP A 239 0.26 -11.64 -21.56
C ASP A 239 -0.71 -12.57 -22.28
N SER A 240 -0.34 -13.04 -23.48
CA SER A 240 -1.13 -13.97 -24.29
C SER A 240 -0.79 -15.43 -24.06
N ASP A 241 0.21 -15.70 -23.25
CA ASP A 241 0.74 -17.04 -23.04
C ASP A 241 -0.19 -17.82 -22.12
N GLU A 242 -0.54 -19.03 -22.56
CA GLU A 242 -1.38 -19.95 -21.80
C GLU A 242 -0.97 -21.40 -22.03
N HIS A 243 -0.95 -22.17 -20.95
CA HIS A 243 -0.68 -23.60 -20.97
C HIS A 243 -1.79 -24.36 -20.26
N GLN A 244 -2.39 -25.36 -20.90
CA GLN A 244 -3.36 -26.22 -20.26
C GLN A 244 -2.68 -27.44 -19.64
N ILE A 245 -2.80 -27.60 -18.32
CA ILE A 245 -2.24 -28.73 -17.57
C ILE A 245 -2.87 -30.03 -18.09
N SER A 246 -2.04 -30.92 -18.65
CA SER A 246 -2.48 -32.18 -19.20
C SER A 246 -1.45 -33.28 -18.96
N ASN A 247 -1.87 -34.51 -18.82
CA ASN A 247 -1.00 -35.68 -18.70
C ASN A 247 -1.67 -36.89 -19.38
N ASP A 248 -1.63 -36.93 -20.70
CA ASP A 248 -2.11 -38.08 -21.53
C ASP A 248 -3.43 -38.73 -21.02
N ALA A 249 -4.42 -37.89 -20.64
CA ALA A 249 -5.70 -38.30 -20.09
C ALA A 249 -5.64 -38.88 -18.64
N MET A 250 -4.55 -38.67 -17.91
CA MET A 250 -4.45 -39.01 -16.49
C MET A 250 -4.71 -37.76 -15.62
N ALA A 251 -5.26 -38.00 -14.41
CA ALA A 251 -5.42 -36.95 -13.43
C ALA A 251 -4.06 -36.39 -12.98
N VAL A 252 -3.98 -35.06 -12.81
CA VAL A 252 -2.83 -34.39 -12.18
C VAL A 252 -3.32 -33.91 -10.81
N THR A 253 -2.93 -34.63 -9.76
CA THR A 253 -3.56 -34.46 -8.45
C THR A 253 -2.61 -33.90 -7.39
N ILE A 254 -3.16 -33.08 -6.48
CA ILE A 254 -2.49 -32.55 -5.30
C ILE A 254 -3.24 -33.07 -4.06
N ALA A 255 -2.55 -33.83 -3.20
CA ALA A 255 -3.14 -34.31 -1.97
C ALA A 255 -3.40 -33.18 -0.95
N PRO A 256 -4.25 -33.38 0.06
CA PRO A 256 -4.51 -32.38 1.10
C PRO A 256 -3.22 -31.88 1.74
N SER A 257 -3.06 -30.55 1.81
CA SER A 257 -1.91 -29.87 2.40
C SER A 257 -0.56 -30.15 1.73
N ASP A 258 -0.54 -30.79 0.56
CA ASP A 258 0.68 -31.02 -0.22
C ASP A 258 1.02 -29.80 -1.08
N TYR A 259 2.30 -29.70 -1.40
CA TYR A 259 2.86 -28.72 -2.32
C TYR A 259 3.09 -29.36 -3.70
N PHE A 260 2.96 -28.56 -4.73
CA PHE A 260 3.10 -29.01 -6.12
C PHE A 260 3.83 -27.95 -6.94
N VAL A 261 5.00 -28.32 -7.48
CA VAL A 261 5.87 -27.41 -8.24
C VAL A 261 5.64 -27.59 -9.73
N LEU A 262 5.30 -26.50 -10.40
CA LEU A 262 5.16 -26.40 -11.85
C LEU A 262 6.34 -25.59 -12.40
N ALA A 263 7.08 -26.11 -13.37
CA ALA A 263 8.29 -25.50 -13.89
C ALA A 263 8.27 -25.40 -15.42
N SER A 264 8.99 -24.43 -15.97
CA SER A 264 9.22 -24.30 -17.40
C SER A 264 10.10 -25.43 -17.96
N ASN A 265 10.83 -26.14 -17.11
CA ASN A 265 11.63 -27.32 -17.47
C ASN A 265 11.70 -28.28 -16.30
N GLY A 266 11.29 -29.52 -16.54
CA GLY A 266 11.25 -30.59 -15.53
C GLY A 266 12.59 -31.28 -15.28
N ASP A 267 13.64 -31.08 -16.12
CA ASP A 267 14.94 -31.70 -15.96
C ASP A 267 15.78 -30.98 -14.89
N SER A 268 15.92 -31.60 -13.72
CA SER A 268 16.68 -31.06 -12.59
C SER A 268 18.17 -30.80 -12.89
N ALA A 269 18.72 -31.41 -13.93
CA ALA A 269 20.10 -31.14 -14.38
C ALA A 269 20.21 -29.82 -15.14
N LEU A 270 19.11 -29.28 -15.68
CA LEU A 270 19.04 -28.07 -16.48
C LEU A 270 18.36 -26.90 -15.74
N ASN A 271 17.39 -27.16 -14.86
CA ASN A 271 16.57 -26.17 -14.21
C ASN A 271 17.16 -25.63 -12.88
N GLY A 272 18.43 -25.86 -12.61
CA GLY A 272 19.08 -25.39 -11.37
C GLY A 272 18.93 -26.34 -10.18
N GLY A 273 18.49 -27.56 -10.38
CA GLY A 273 18.37 -28.60 -9.35
C GLY A 273 16.97 -28.72 -8.74
N LEU A 274 15.96 -28.05 -9.32
CA LEU A 274 14.58 -28.10 -8.87
C LEU A 274 13.94 -29.46 -9.18
N ASN A 275 13.19 -30.01 -8.25
CA ASN A 275 12.33 -31.18 -8.47
C ASN A 275 10.92 -30.72 -8.81
N ALA A 276 10.61 -30.58 -10.09
CA ALA A 276 9.28 -30.23 -10.56
C ALA A 276 8.32 -31.42 -10.52
N ASN A 277 7.07 -31.16 -10.18
CA ASN A 277 5.99 -32.16 -10.27
C ASN A 277 5.34 -32.14 -11.66
N TYR A 278 5.41 -30.99 -12.34
CA TYR A 278 4.84 -30.78 -13.67
C TYR A 278 5.74 -29.85 -14.50
N ASP A 279 5.83 -30.12 -15.78
CA ASP A 279 6.60 -29.37 -16.78
C ASP A 279 5.63 -28.72 -17.77
N TYR A 280 5.69 -27.35 -17.88
CA TYR A 280 4.82 -26.57 -18.77
C TYR A 280 5.60 -25.95 -19.96
N ASP A 281 6.63 -26.54 -20.44
CA ASP A 281 7.71 -26.16 -21.37
C ASP A 281 7.39 -25.21 -22.54
N ASP A 282 6.15 -24.77 -22.73
CA ASP A 282 5.65 -23.99 -23.86
C ASP A 282 5.27 -22.52 -23.55
N ILE A 283 5.39 -22.08 -22.31
CA ILE A 283 5.15 -20.68 -21.90
C ILE A 283 6.28 -20.15 -21.01
N PHE A 284 6.39 -18.82 -20.90
CA PHE A 284 7.33 -18.14 -20.01
C PHE A 284 6.57 -17.16 -19.12
N LEU A 285 6.93 -17.10 -17.84
CA LEU A 285 6.33 -16.14 -16.90
C LEU A 285 6.87 -14.74 -17.21
N SER A 286 5.97 -13.75 -17.32
CA SER A 286 6.36 -12.38 -17.65
C SER A 286 7.17 -11.73 -16.53
N ASN A 287 8.30 -11.09 -16.89
CA ASN A 287 9.18 -10.33 -15.99
C ASN A 287 8.87 -8.82 -15.96
N SER A 288 7.73 -8.38 -16.55
CA SER A 288 7.38 -6.97 -16.71
C SER A 288 6.42 -6.46 -15.62
#